data_26751c09a899ce0a1d0dfe22efe0a2fe
#
_entry.id   26751c09a899ce0a1d0dfe22efe0a2fe
#
_cell.length_a   1.000
_cell.length_b   1.000
_cell.length_c   1.000
_cell.angle_alpha   90.00
_cell.angle_beta   90.00
_cell.angle_gamma   90.00
#
_symmetry.space_group_name_H-M   'P 1'
#
loop_
_entity.id
_entity.type
_entity.pdbx_description
1 polymer ?
#
loop_
_entity_poly.entity_id
_entity_poly.type
_entity_poly.pdbx_seq_one_letter_code
_entity_poly.pdbx_strand_id
1 'polypeptide(L)'
;MCEKDPDRHARPRIVLPCALLLTCLALFLTIVPVDLTGAPPASEQPDPAIVKIIAEVNESELWNTTYDLQAIPTRVFGSEGNREAGEYLYARLDGIPGLDVEFQGGELNNVVATLPGSGNASSELVIVGAHYDSTSSDPARAPGATDNACGVAIVMELARVMSGHSFDRTVQFAFWNAEEVGSYGSIDYATHAMDTGVPVVLYLNYDSACYDPENRFILDIMYDSGSADIAALMADHNTLYGTNFTLTRNRHACESDHTSFQALGFPALMTHSEGHGPAHTPEDTIDHVSSGYMAKNARLGLSVLAKVAGPRDAGEDAAIPKAPTAG
;
A
#
# COMPACT_ATOMS: atom_id res chain seq x y z
N MET A 1 13.36 3.97 13.51
CA MET A 1 13.79 4.96 14.54
C MET A 1 13.61 6.35 13.97
N CYS A 2 12.40 6.90 14.09
CA CYS A 2 12.04 8.23 13.55
C CYS A 2 12.50 9.33 14.52
N GLU A 3 13.79 9.61 14.58
CA GLU A 3 14.34 10.72 15.37
C GLU A 3 14.96 11.77 14.44
N LYS A 4 14.42 12.99 14.49
CA LYS A 4 14.88 14.11 13.67
C LYS A 4 16.21 14.67 14.22
N ASP A 5 17.22 14.71 13.36
CA ASP A 5 18.41 15.55 13.53
C ASP A 5 18.05 17.04 13.22
N PRO A 6 18.16 17.98 14.17
CA PRO A 6 17.73 19.38 13.99
C PRO A 6 18.73 20.29 13.26
N ASP A 7 19.87 19.80 12.75
CA ASP A 7 20.94 20.65 12.22
C ASP A 7 21.31 20.34 10.76
N ARG A 8 20.43 20.68 9.79
CA ARG A 8 20.89 20.88 8.39
C ARG A 8 20.23 22.07 7.69
N HIS A 9 21.08 23.08 7.46
CA HIS A 9 21.01 24.13 6.41
C HIS A 9 20.18 25.39 6.66
N ALA A 10 20.86 26.35 7.29
CA ALA A 10 20.58 27.77 7.10
C ALA A 10 20.97 28.20 5.66
N ARG A 11 20.00 28.57 4.84
CA ARG A 11 20.25 29.29 3.57
C ARG A 11 20.19 30.80 3.80
N PRO A 12 21.04 31.64 3.14
CA PRO A 12 21.06 33.08 3.32
C PRO A 12 19.81 33.73 2.73
N ARG A 13 19.23 34.66 3.49
CA ARG A 13 18.11 35.53 3.07
C ARG A 13 18.64 36.60 2.12
N ILE A 14 18.14 36.63 0.88
CA ILE A 14 18.27 37.76 -0.02
C ILE A 14 17.13 38.71 0.24
N VAL A 15 17.47 39.92 0.64
CA VAL A 15 16.52 41.04 0.84
C VAL A 15 16.48 41.86 -0.46
N LEU A 16 15.34 41.91 -1.13
CA LEU A 16 15.08 42.84 -2.23
C LEU A 16 14.15 43.98 -1.69
N PRO A 17 14.38 45.24 -2.06
CA PRO A 17 13.57 46.35 -1.58
C PRO A 17 12.24 46.47 -2.34
N CYS A 18 11.21 46.77 -1.55
CA CYS A 18 9.85 47.03 -1.98
C CYS A 18 9.75 48.43 -2.59
N ALA A 19 9.28 48.58 -3.82
CA ALA A 19 8.81 49.83 -4.37
C ALA A 19 7.31 49.75 -4.63
N LEU A 20 6.57 50.66 -4.02
CA LEU A 20 5.13 50.88 -4.09
C LEU A 20 4.63 51.16 -5.50
N LEU A 21 3.52 50.54 -5.87
CA LEU A 21 2.50 51.17 -6.73
C LEU A 21 1.09 50.70 -6.29
N LEU A 22 0.37 51.58 -5.63
CA LEU A 22 -1.07 51.43 -5.39
C LEU A 22 -1.85 51.75 -6.68
N THR A 23 -2.56 50.79 -7.22
CA THR A 23 -3.68 51.03 -8.12
C THR A 23 -4.91 50.36 -7.52
N CYS A 24 -5.84 51.17 -7.01
CA CYS A 24 -7.17 50.75 -6.58
C CYS A 24 -8.00 50.29 -7.78
N LEU A 25 -8.23 48.99 -7.87
CA LEU A 25 -9.25 48.42 -8.77
C LEU A 25 -10.42 47.95 -7.91
N ALA A 26 -11.53 48.72 -7.91
CA ALA A 26 -12.77 48.36 -7.26
C ALA A 26 -13.40 47.18 -8.01
N LEU A 27 -13.24 45.95 -7.49
CA LEU A 27 -13.95 44.79 -7.97
C LEU A 27 -15.34 44.77 -7.31
N PHE A 28 -16.38 45.02 -8.10
CA PHE A 28 -17.75 44.72 -7.70
C PHE A 28 -17.90 43.18 -7.54
N LEU A 29 -17.91 42.73 -6.30
CA LEU A 29 -18.24 41.37 -5.97
C LEU A 29 -19.76 41.21 -6.12
N THR A 30 -20.21 40.66 -7.24
CA THR A 30 -21.58 40.16 -7.35
C THR A 30 -21.70 38.92 -6.48
N ILE A 31 -22.31 39.05 -5.31
CA ILE A 31 -22.71 37.95 -4.46
C ILE A 31 -23.81 37.21 -5.20
N VAL A 32 -23.45 36.10 -5.88
CA VAL A 32 -24.44 35.13 -6.37
C VAL A 32 -24.94 34.40 -5.12
N PRO A 33 -26.24 34.41 -4.81
CA PRO A 33 -26.76 33.62 -3.70
C PRO A 33 -26.51 32.17 -3.98
N VAL A 34 -25.71 31.49 -3.15
CA VAL A 34 -25.58 30.06 -3.15
C VAL A 34 -26.91 29.48 -2.67
N ASP A 35 -27.61 28.79 -3.53
CA ASP A 35 -28.82 28.06 -3.17
C ASP A 35 -28.45 26.88 -2.25
N LEU A 36 -28.64 27.08 -0.94
CA LEU A 36 -28.40 26.09 0.10
C LEU A 36 -29.53 25.05 0.24
N THR A 37 -30.49 25.03 -0.69
CA THR A 37 -31.62 24.08 -0.67
C THR A 37 -31.34 22.79 -1.46
N GLY A 38 -30.13 22.58 -1.94
CA GLY A 38 -29.73 21.30 -2.50
C GLY A 38 -29.85 20.21 -1.42
N ALA A 39 -30.64 19.16 -1.69
CA ALA A 39 -30.63 17.97 -0.86
C ALA A 39 -29.18 17.50 -0.69
N PRO A 40 -28.76 17.04 0.50
CA PRO A 40 -27.42 16.48 0.65
C PRO A 40 -27.22 15.40 -0.42
N PRO A 41 -26.03 15.30 -1.03
CA PRO A 41 -25.78 14.26 -2.01
C PRO A 41 -26.22 12.93 -1.42
N ALA A 42 -26.95 12.13 -2.20
CA ALA A 42 -27.40 10.80 -1.76
C ALA A 42 -26.16 10.10 -1.21
N SER A 43 -26.22 9.59 0.04
CA SER A 43 -25.10 8.86 0.64
C SER A 43 -24.69 7.76 -0.34
N GLU A 44 -23.45 7.76 -0.76
CA GLU A 44 -22.93 6.72 -1.64
C GLU A 44 -23.21 5.36 -0.98
N GLN A 45 -23.83 4.44 -1.73
CA GLN A 45 -24.10 3.10 -1.23
C GLN A 45 -22.89 2.22 -1.50
N PRO A 46 -22.59 1.29 -0.59
CA PRO A 46 -21.52 0.32 -0.82
C PRO A 46 -21.72 -0.43 -2.12
N ASP A 47 -20.67 -0.54 -2.92
CA ASP A 47 -20.69 -1.37 -4.13
C ASP A 47 -20.83 -2.85 -3.74
N PRO A 48 -21.87 -3.57 -4.21
CA PRO A 48 -22.07 -4.97 -3.85
C PRO A 48 -20.91 -5.89 -4.24
N ALA A 49 -20.21 -5.61 -5.34
CA ALA A 49 -19.03 -6.36 -5.76
C ALA A 49 -17.90 -6.21 -4.73
N ILE A 50 -17.62 -4.97 -4.33
CA ILE A 50 -16.60 -4.69 -3.31
C ILE A 50 -16.98 -5.30 -1.96
N VAL A 51 -18.25 -5.20 -1.54
CA VAL A 51 -18.75 -5.83 -0.32
C VAL A 51 -18.46 -7.34 -0.31
N LYS A 52 -18.71 -8.01 -1.44
CA LYS A 52 -18.42 -9.44 -1.59
C LYS A 52 -16.92 -9.71 -1.46
N ILE A 53 -16.08 -8.96 -2.18
CA ILE A 53 -14.62 -9.13 -2.20
C ILE A 53 -14.03 -8.97 -0.78
N ILE A 54 -14.36 -7.89 -0.07
CA ILE A 54 -13.79 -7.64 1.27
C ILE A 54 -14.27 -8.64 2.33
N ALA A 55 -15.43 -9.27 2.12
CA ALA A 55 -15.95 -10.31 3.02
C ALA A 55 -15.13 -11.61 2.96
N GLU A 56 -14.31 -11.82 1.91
CA GLU A 56 -13.50 -13.02 1.72
C GLU A 56 -12.17 -12.99 2.49
N VAL A 57 -11.83 -11.85 3.12
CA VAL A 57 -10.62 -11.71 3.96
C VAL A 57 -10.67 -12.65 5.15
N ASN A 58 -9.68 -13.55 5.23
CA ASN A 58 -9.56 -14.59 6.23
C ASN A 58 -8.48 -14.24 7.26
N GLU A 59 -8.91 -13.97 8.50
CA GLU A 59 -8.03 -13.61 9.60
C GLU A 59 -7.02 -14.72 9.96
N SER A 60 -7.39 -15.99 9.77
CA SER A 60 -6.50 -17.10 10.06
C SER A 60 -5.36 -17.20 9.04
N GLU A 61 -5.60 -16.88 7.76
CA GLU A 61 -4.53 -16.84 6.73
C GLU A 61 -3.54 -15.72 7.03
N LEU A 62 -4.02 -14.55 7.43
CA LEU A 62 -3.18 -13.43 7.87
C LEU A 62 -2.27 -13.84 9.04
N TRP A 63 -2.85 -14.46 10.06
CA TRP A 63 -2.11 -14.92 11.24
C TRP A 63 -1.06 -15.98 10.87
N ASN A 64 -1.46 -17.00 10.10
CA ASN A 64 -0.58 -18.11 9.72
C ASN A 64 0.61 -17.61 8.90
N THR A 65 0.38 -16.74 7.92
CA THR A 65 1.47 -16.17 7.09
C THR A 65 2.44 -15.35 7.95
N THR A 66 1.92 -14.54 8.88
CA THR A 66 2.78 -13.77 9.81
C THR A 66 3.59 -14.71 10.69
N TYR A 67 2.98 -15.78 11.21
CA TYR A 67 3.63 -16.78 12.04
C TYR A 67 4.74 -17.52 11.28
N ASP A 68 4.47 -17.96 10.04
CA ASP A 68 5.45 -18.67 9.22
C ASP A 68 6.68 -17.80 8.95
N LEU A 69 6.49 -16.53 8.61
CA LEU A 69 7.59 -15.61 8.31
C LEU A 69 8.41 -15.26 9.56
N GLN A 70 7.78 -15.00 10.70
CA GLN A 70 8.52 -14.72 11.92
C GLN A 70 9.23 -15.96 12.50
N ALA A 71 8.80 -17.17 12.10
CA ALA A 71 9.49 -18.41 12.50
C ALA A 71 10.86 -18.56 11.81
N ILE A 72 11.11 -17.84 10.72
CA ILE A 72 12.45 -17.69 10.14
C ILE A 72 13.26 -16.79 11.09
N PRO A 73 14.32 -17.29 11.73
CA PRO A 73 14.99 -16.57 12.82
C PRO A 73 15.48 -15.16 12.46
N THR A 74 15.82 -14.97 11.20
CA THR A 74 16.24 -13.66 10.66
C THR A 74 15.93 -13.58 9.18
N ARG A 75 15.37 -12.47 8.75
CA ARG A 75 15.19 -12.13 7.34
C ARG A 75 16.03 -10.92 6.92
N VAL A 76 17.09 -10.64 7.67
CA VAL A 76 18.04 -9.56 7.34
C VAL A 76 18.54 -9.73 5.90
N PHE A 77 18.48 -8.67 5.10
CA PHE A 77 18.87 -8.69 3.70
C PHE A 77 20.23 -9.37 3.48
N GLY A 78 20.27 -10.29 2.52
CA GLY A 78 21.46 -11.07 2.17
C GLY A 78 21.73 -12.28 3.09
N SER A 79 20.92 -12.52 4.12
CA SER A 79 21.00 -13.74 4.94
C SER A 79 20.35 -14.94 4.27
N GLU A 80 20.65 -16.14 4.76
CA GLU A 80 19.99 -17.38 4.30
C GLU A 80 18.48 -17.33 4.58
N GLY A 81 18.05 -16.84 5.75
CA GLY A 81 16.63 -16.70 6.07
C GLY A 81 15.91 -15.66 5.22
N ASN A 82 16.60 -14.62 4.74
CA ASN A 82 16.03 -13.68 3.77
C ASN A 82 15.76 -14.39 2.43
N ARG A 83 16.69 -15.22 1.95
CA ARG A 83 16.50 -16.05 0.77
C ARG A 83 15.34 -17.04 0.95
N GLU A 84 15.29 -17.73 2.11
CA GLU A 84 14.20 -18.67 2.46
C GLU A 84 12.83 -17.97 2.45
N ALA A 85 12.74 -16.75 2.99
CA ALA A 85 11.51 -15.96 2.97
C ALA A 85 11.07 -15.62 1.54
N GLY A 86 11.98 -15.19 0.67
CA GLY A 86 11.67 -14.92 -0.75
C GLY A 86 11.17 -16.17 -1.47
N GLU A 87 11.81 -17.34 -1.27
CA GLU A 87 11.39 -18.62 -1.83
C GLU A 87 10.02 -19.07 -1.30
N TYR A 88 9.76 -18.88 0.00
CA TYR A 88 8.46 -19.14 0.62
C TYR A 88 7.35 -18.32 -0.04
N LEU A 89 7.57 -17.01 -0.21
CA LEU A 89 6.61 -16.12 -0.85
C LEU A 89 6.34 -16.52 -2.30
N TYR A 90 7.40 -16.76 -3.07
CA TYR A 90 7.28 -17.20 -4.45
C TYR A 90 6.44 -18.47 -4.56
N ALA A 91 6.77 -19.51 -3.79
CA ALA A 91 6.08 -20.78 -3.84
C ALA A 91 4.60 -20.69 -3.43
N ARG A 92 4.28 -19.85 -2.44
CA ARG A 92 2.90 -19.64 -2.01
C ARG A 92 2.07 -18.93 -3.07
N LEU A 93 2.64 -17.92 -3.73
CA LEU A 93 1.97 -17.13 -4.78
C LEU A 93 1.82 -17.94 -6.09
N ASP A 94 2.85 -18.68 -6.49
CA ASP A 94 2.81 -19.55 -7.68
C ASP A 94 1.74 -20.64 -7.56
N GLY A 95 1.39 -21.03 -6.34
CA GLY A 95 0.28 -21.92 -6.05
C GLY A 95 -1.12 -21.29 -6.19
N ILE A 96 -1.24 -19.97 -6.40
CA ILE A 96 -2.52 -19.27 -6.55
C ILE A 96 -2.88 -19.20 -8.04
N PRO A 97 -3.99 -19.80 -8.49
CA PRO A 97 -4.39 -19.75 -9.89
C PRO A 97 -4.62 -18.31 -10.38
N GLY A 98 -4.12 -18.02 -11.57
CA GLY A 98 -4.32 -16.72 -12.25
C GLY A 98 -3.26 -15.67 -11.92
N LEU A 99 -2.29 -15.98 -11.08
CA LEU A 99 -1.13 -15.12 -10.83
C LEU A 99 0.07 -15.59 -11.68
N ASP A 100 0.75 -14.61 -12.28
CA ASP A 100 2.08 -14.78 -12.88
C ASP A 100 3.11 -14.26 -11.87
N VAL A 101 4.04 -15.13 -11.43
CA VAL A 101 4.97 -14.81 -10.34
C VAL A 101 6.40 -14.79 -10.84
N GLU A 102 7.16 -13.77 -10.45
CA GLU A 102 8.56 -13.64 -10.82
C GLU A 102 9.42 -13.09 -9.68
N PHE A 103 10.72 -13.40 -9.72
CA PHE A 103 11.73 -12.64 -8.99
C PHE A 103 12.19 -11.46 -9.86
N GLN A 104 12.23 -10.27 -9.29
CA GLN A 104 12.57 -9.02 -9.98
C GLN A 104 13.72 -8.29 -9.25
N GLY A 105 14.47 -7.45 -9.97
CA GLY A 105 15.57 -6.65 -9.41
C GLY A 105 16.90 -7.39 -9.25
N GLY A 106 17.07 -8.55 -9.90
CA GLY A 106 18.32 -9.31 -9.87
C GLY A 106 18.68 -9.77 -8.44
N GLU A 107 19.81 -9.30 -7.89
CA GLU A 107 20.27 -9.66 -6.55
C GLU A 107 19.35 -9.16 -5.42
N LEU A 108 18.47 -8.20 -5.72
CA LEU A 108 17.47 -7.73 -4.74
C LEU A 108 16.41 -8.82 -4.48
N ASN A 109 16.08 -9.64 -5.47
CA ASN A 109 15.10 -10.72 -5.33
C ASN A 109 13.73 -10.22 -4.80
N ASN A 110 13.22 -9.08 -5.29
CA ASN A 110 11.83 -8.75 -5.07
C ASN A 110 10.95 -9.88 -5.59
N VAL A 111 9.88 -10.22 -4.88
CA VAL A 111 8.88 -11.17 -5.38
C VAL A 111 7.68 -10.38 -5.86
N VAL A 112 7.30 -10.55 -7.12
CA VAL A 112 6.17 -9.84 -7.72
C VAL A 112 5.20 -10.85 -8.33
N ALA A 113 3.94 -10.77 -7.91
CA ALA A 113 2.85 -11.57 -8.48
C ALA A 113 1.90 -10.65 -9.25
N THR A 114 1.62 -10.98 -10.49
CA THR A 114 0.77 -10.19 -11.39
C THR A 114 -0.55 -10.89 -11.64
N LEU A 115 -1.65 -10.21 -11.35
CA LEU A 115 -3.00 -10.55 -11.76
C LEU A 115 -3.35 -9.72 -13.00
N PRO A 116 -3.40 -10.31 -14.21
CA PRO A 116 -3.67 -9.56 -15.42
C PRO A 116 -5.05 -8.93 -15.42
N GLY A 117 -5.14 -7.65 -15.80
CA GLY A 117 -6.41 -7.00 -16.08
C GLY A 117 -7.07 -7.54 -17.34
N SER A 118 -8.39 -7.58 -17.36
CA SER A 118 -9.17 -8.07 -18.49
C SER A 118 -9.99 -6.99 -19.21
N GLY A 119 -9.97 -5.74 -18.70
CA GLY A 119 -10.70 -4.61 -19.26
C GLY A 119 -9.89 -3.73 -20.21
N ASN A 120 -10.49 -2.60 -20.60
CA ASN A 120 -9.86 -1.62 -21.50
C ASN A 120 -8.68 -0.88 -20.85
N ALA A 121 -8.59 -0.89 -19.52
CA ALA A 121 -7.52 -0.29 -18.72
C ALA A 121 -6.46 -1.30 -18.29
N SER A 122 -6.38 -2.49 -18.91
CA SER A 122 -5.45 -3.56 -18.52
C SER A 122 -3.97 -3.20 -18.63
N SER A 123 -3.62 -2.12 -19.35
CA SER A 123 -2.27 -1.56 -19.38
C SER A 123 -1.94 -0.66 -18.18
N GLU A 124 -2.93 -0.22 -17.42
CA GLU A 124 -2.76 0.54 -16.19
C GLU A 124 -2.51 -0.39 -15.01
N LEU A 125 -1.64 0.02 -14.11
CA LEU A 125 -1.13 -0.81 -13.04
C LEU A 125 -1.52 -0.28 -11.66
N VAL A 126 -2.16 -1.14 -10.88
CA VAL A 126 -2.42 -0.96 -9.45
C VAL A 126 -1.45 -1.86 -8.69
N ILE A 127 -0.67 -1.31 -7.78
CA ILE A 127 0.32 -2.06 -7.01
C ILE A 127 -0.06 -2.03 -5.54
N VAL A 128 0.08 -3.15 -4.87
CA VAL A 128 0.06 -3.24 -3.41
C VAL A 128 1.29 -4.00 -2.94
N GLY A 129 1.95 -3.53 -1.88
CA GLY A 129 3.20 -4.15 -1.46
C GLY A 129 3.53 -3.98 0.00
N ALA A 130 4.55 -4.72 0.41
CA ALA A 130 5.20 -4.69 1.71
C ALA A 130 6.63 -5.21 1.56
N HIS A 131 7.57 -4.77 2.41
CA HIS A 131 8.89 -5.38 2.41
C HIS A 131 8.90 -6.68 3.22
N TYR A 132 9.74 -7.63 2.81
CA TYR A 132 9.84 -8.93 3.48
C TYR A 132 11.15 -9.16 4.22
N ASP A 133 12.15 -8.31 3.99
CA ASP A 133 13.35 -8.29 4.84
C ASP A 133 13.00 -7.76 6.24
N SER A 134 13.86 -7.99 7.17
CA SER A 134 13.73 -7.53 8.55
C SER A 134 15.07 -7.06 9.08
N THR A 135 15.05 -6.29 10.15
CA THR A 135 16.25 -5.88 10.86
C THR A 135 16.11 -6.05 12.38
N SER A 136 17.22 -6.06 13.10
CA SER A 136 17.21 -6.14 14.54
C SER A 136 18.56 -5.68 15.13
N SER A 137 18.55 -5.25 16.39
CA SER A 137 19.75 -5.02 17.18
C SER A 137 20.64 -6.27 17.35
N ASP A 138 20.06 -7.46 17.17
CA ASP A 138 20.77 -8.73 17.00
C ASP A 138 20.45 -9.31 15.62
N PRO A 139 21.32 -9.15 14.62
CA PRO A 139 21.04 -9.61 13.26
C PRO A 139 20.82 -11.13 13.10
N ALA A 140 21.20 -11.93 14.09
CA ALA A 140 20.91 -13.36 14.09
C ALA A 140 19.48 -13.68 14.57
N ARG A 141 18.79 -12.70 15.14
CA ARG A 141 17.44 -12.77 15.69
C ARG A 141 16.64 -11.54 15.27
N ALA A 142 16.14 -11.55 14.06
CA ALA A 142 15.31 -10.49 13.49
C ALA A 142 13.98 -11.09 13.03
N PRO A 143 13.07 -11.48 13.96
CA PRO A 143 11.82 -12.14 13.61
C PRO A 143 10.87 -11.22 12.87
N GLY A 144 10.88 -9.89 13.15
CA GLY A 144 10.17 -8.87 12.36
C GLY A 144 8.69 -9.19 12.15
N ALA A 145 7.95 -9.53 13.23
CA ALA A 145 6.55 -9.89 13.10
C ALA A 145 5.67 -8.67 12.79
N THR A 146 5.91 -7.56 13.52
CA THR A 146 5.20 -6.30 13.27
C THR A 146 5.86 -5.50 12.15
N ASP A 147 7.16 -5.69 11.94
CA ASP A 147 7.97 -5.02 10.95
C ASP A 147 8.84 -6.04 10.17
N ASN A 148 8.37 -6.61 9.04
CA ASN A 148 7.07 -6.31 8.43
C ASN A 148 6.37 -7.60 7.95
N ALA A 149 6.48 -8.74 8.72
CA ALA A 149 5.80 -9.97 8.32
C ALA A 149 4.26 -9.81 8.25
N CYS A 150 3.68 -8.93 9.08
CA CYS A 150 2.25 -8.70 9.06
C CYS A 150 1.80 -7.90 7.82
N GLY A 151 2.59 -6.93 7.34
CA GLY A 151 2.34 -6.25 6.08
C GLY A 151 2.40 -7.22 4.90
N VAL A 152 3.41 -8.08 4.89
CA VAL A 152 3.52 -9.19 3.90
C VAL A 152 2.29 -10.09 3.95
N ALA A 153 1.82 -10.48 5.13
CA ALA A 153 0.64 -11.31 5.29
C ALA A 153 -0.63 -10.64 4.73
N ILE A 154 -0.77 -9.33 4.93
CA ILE A 154 -1.87 -8.57 4.33
C ILE A 154 -1.78 -8.68 2.80
N VAL A 155 -0.65 -8.36 2.19
CA VAL A 155 -0.48 -8.39 0.72
C VAL A 155 -0.74 -9.80 0.15
N MET A 156 -0.27 -10.86 0.82
CA MET A 156 -0.54 -12.25 0.45
C MET A 156 -2.05 -12.57 0.47
N GLU A 157 -2.76 -12.14 1.49
CA GLU A 157 -4.21 -12.35 1.60
C GLU A 157 -4.97 -11.57 0.53
N LEU A 158 -4.54 -10.33 0.22
CA LEU A 158 -5.10 -9.55 -0.87
C LEU A 158 -4.89 -10.26 -2.22
N ALA A 159 -3.72 -10.84 -2.45
CA ALA A 159 -3.43 -11.63 -3.65
C ALA A 159 -4.37 -12.83 -3.77
N ARG A 160 -4.55 -13.58 -2.68
CA ARG A 160 -5.47 -14.72 -2.62
C ARG A 160 -6.91 -14.32 -2.94
N VAL A 161 -7.41 -13.26 -2.32
CA VAL A 161 -8.79 -12.82 -2.53
C VAL A 161 -8.98 -12.29 -3.94
N MET A 162 -8.13 -11.35 -4.39
CA MET A 162 -8.30 -10.70 -5.68
C MET A 162 -8.14 -11.67 -6.86
N SER A 163 -7.32 -12.73 -6.74
CA SER A 163 -7.17 -13.75 -7.80
C SER A 163 -8.46 -14.53 -8.10
N GLY A 164 -9.43 -14.54 -7.18
CA GLY A 164 -10.76 -15.10 -7.37
C GLY A 164 -11.73 -14.20 -8.16
N HIS A 165 -11.30 -13.01 -8.57
CA HIS A 165 -12.12 -11.98 -9.23
C HIS A 165 -11.41 -11.44 -10.48
N SER A 166 -12.18 -10.78 -11.36
CA SER A 166 -11.66 -10.11 -12.57
C SER A 166 -11.70 -8.59 -12.37
N PHE A 167 -10.70 -7.90 -12.92
CA PHE A 167 -10.59 -6.44 -12.82
C PHE A 167 -10.28 -5.81 -14.19
N ASP A 168 -10.63 -4.54 -14.37
CA ASP A 168 -10.28 -3.79 -15.57
C ASP A 168 -8.77 -3.59 -15.68
N ARG A 169 -8.11 -3.21 -14.57
CA ARG A 169 -6.68 -2.94 -14.48
C ARG A 169 -5.90 -4.16 -14.04
N THR A 170 -4.66 -4.23 -14.46
CA THR A 170 -3.68 -5.18 -13.92
C THR A 170 -3.35 -4.83 -12.47
N VAL A 171 -3.31 -5.84 -11.61
CA VAL A 171 -2.93 -5.69 -10.20
C VAL A 171 -1.64 -6.44 -9.93
N GLN A 172 -0.70 -5.79 -9.26
CA GLN A 172 0.53 -6.44 -8.80
C GLN A 172 0.60 -6.45 -7.28
N PHE A 173 0.99 -7.60 -6.76
CA PHE A 173 1.28 -7.86 -5.35
C PHE A 173 2.79 -7.98 -5.23
N ALA A 174 3.41 -6.98 -4.61
CA ALA A 174 4.85 -6.83 -4.59
C ALA A 174 5.41 -7.00 -3.18
N PHE A 175 6.47 -7.78 -3.08
CA PHE A 175 7.18 -8.04 -1.83
C PHE A 175 8.60 -7.56 -2.02
N TRP A 176 8.87 -6.40 -1.44
CA TRP A 176 10.15 -5.71 -1.63
C TRP A 176 11.23 -6.28 -0.72
N ASN A 177 12.45 -6.25 -1.19
CA ASN A 177 13.62 -6.64 -0.40
C ASN A 177 14.55 -5.44 -0.20
N ALA A 178 15.37 -5.51 0.84
CA ALA A 178 16.34 -4.46 1.17
C ALA A 178 15.69 -3.09 1.52
N GLU A 179 14.49 -3.10 2.10
CA GLU A 179 13.87 -1.90 2.64
C GLU A 179 14.66 -1.37 3.81
N GLU A 180 15.01 -2.22 4.75
CA GLU A 180 15.69 -1.93 6.01
C GLU A 180 17.13 -1.36 5.85
N VAL A 181 17.65 -1.45 4.64
CA VAL A 181 18.96 -0.89 4.28
C VAL A 181 18.88 0.27 3.29
N GLY A 182 17.65 0.74 2.98
CA GLY A 182 17.41 1.94 2.18
C GLY A 182 16.46 1.77 1.01
N SER A 183 15.42 0.94 1.17
CA SER A 183 14.31 0.74 0.22
C SER A 183 14.76 0.38 -1.21
N TYR A 184 15.90 -0.33 -1.33
CA TYR A 184 16.51 -0.59 -2.64
C TYR A 184 15.58 -1.38 -3.57
N GLY A 185 14.77 -2.32 -3.04
CA GLY A 185 13.86 -3.11 -3.84
C GLY A 185 12.78 -2.28 -4.52
N SER A 186 12.10 -1.44 -3.77
CA SER A 186 11.06 -0.56 -4.29
C SER A 186 11.62 0.57 -5.17
N ILE A 187 12.82 1.10 -4.86
CA ILE A 187 13.51 2.09 -5.69
C ILE A 187 13.82 1.51 -7.09
N ASP A 188 14.39 0.31 -7.14
CA ASP A 188 14.70 -0.37 -8.41
C ASP A 188 13.44 -0.55 -9.26
N TYR A 189 12.38 -1.09 -8.64
CA TYR A 189 11.12 -1.32 -9.32
C TYR A 189 10.47 -0.01 -9.82
N ALA A 190 10.35 1.00 -8.96
CA ALA A 190 9.72 2.27 -9.31
C ALA A 190 10.50 3.00 -10.43
N THR A 191 11.84 2.93 -10.39
CA THR A 191 12.71 3.46 -11.43
C THR A 191 12.48 2.74 -12.75
N HIS A 192 12.41 1.41 -12.74
CA HIS A 192 12.12 0.61 -13.94
C HIS A 192 10.74 0.95 -14.53
N ALA A 193 9.71 1.09 -13.68
CA ALA A 193 8.37 1.48 -14.13
C ALA A 193 8.38 2.87 -14.79
N MET A 194 9.11 3.84 -14.23
CA MET A 194 9.28 5.17 -14.80
C MET A 194 10.00 5.11 -16.16
N ASP A 195 11.12 4.40 -16.25
CA ASP A 195 11.95 4.30 -17.45
C ASP A 195 11.23 3.60 -18.61
N THR A 196 10.36 2.64 -18.29
CA THR A 196 9.55 1.89 -19.26
C THR A 196 8.21 2.54 -19.58
N GLY A 197 7.83 3.60 -18.84
CA GLY A 197 6.59 4.34 -19.04
C GLY A 197 5.34 3.56 -18.65
N VAL A 198 5.45 2.63 -17.71
CA VAL A 198 4.29 1.89 -17.17
C VAL A 198 3.40 2.85 -16.38
N PRO A 199 2.10 2.96 -16.72
CA PRO A 199 1.19 3.87 -16.03
C PRO A 199 0.76 3.28 -14.67
N VAL A 200 1.54 3.53 -13.61
CA VAL A 200 1.19 3.19 -12.24
C VAL A 200 0.15 4.19 -11.73
N VAL A 201 -1.06 3.72 -11.47
CA VAL A 201 -2.19 4.57 -11.04
C VAL A 201 -2.36 4.59 -9.52
N LEU A 202 -1.79 3.61 -8.82
CA LEU A 202 -1.76 3.54 -7.36
C LEU A 202 -0.66 2.58 -6.91
N TYR A 203 0.10 2.96 -5.89
CA TYR A 203 0.84 2.05 -5.01
C TYR A 203 0.34 2.18 -3.57
N LEU A 204 -0.15 1.06 -3.00
CA LEU A 204 -0.54 0.97 -1.59
C LEU A 204 0.50 0.16 -0.82
N ASN A 205 1.16 0.78 0.14
CA ASN A 205 2.16 0.17 1.00
C ASN A 205 1.59 -0.23 2.35
N TYR A 206 1.97 -1.41 2.84
CA TYR A 206 1.73 -1.86 4.21
C TYR A 206 3.05 -2.00 4.94
N ASP A 207 3.22 -1.20 5.98
CA ASP A 207 4.41 -1.24 6.81
C ASP A 207 4.05 -0.96 8.27
N SER A 208 4.48 -1.84 9.18
CA SER A 208 4.10 -1.82 10.60
C SER A 208 2.58 -1.64 10.81
N ALA A 209 1.79 -2.41 10.04
CA ALA A 209 0.35 -2.19 9.84
C ALA A 209 -0.55 -3.06 10.73
N CYS A 210 -0.07 -3.50 11.91
CA CYS A 210 -0.77 -4.52 12.72
C CYS A 210 -0.59 -4.38 14.24
N TYR A 211 0.09 -3.36 14.74
CA TYR A 211 0.32 -3.17 16.18
C TYR A 211 -0.80 -2.33 16.81
N ASP A 212 -1.61 -2.94 17.66
CA ASP A 212 -2.70 -2.26 18.37
C ASP A 212 -2.97 -2.92 19.75
N PRO A 213 -2.04 -2.78 20.71
CA PRO A 213 -2.10 -3.47 22.00
C PRO A 213 -3.28 -3.02 22.88
N GLU A 214 -3.84 -1.86 22.61
CA GLU A 214 -4.94 -1.27 23.38
C GLU A 214 -6.30 -1.40 22.66
N ASN A 215 -6.37 -2.04 21.49
CA ASN A 215 -7.55 -2.17 20.65
C ASN A 215 -8.24 -0.83 20.37
N ARG A 216 -7.44 0.19 20.06
CA ARG A 216 -7.93 1.54 19.76
C ARG A 216 -8.30 1.73 18.28
N PHE A 217 -7.83 0.84 17.41
CA PHE A 217 -8.07 0.90 15.97
C PHE A 217 -7.75 2.27 15.38
N ILE A 218 -6.57 2.82 15.72
CA ILE A 218 -6.06 4.06 15.13
C ILE A 218 -5.16 3.68 13.94
N LEU A 219 -5.49 4.18 12.75
CA LEU A 219 -4.74 3.96 11.52
C LEU A 219 -4.19 5.27 11.00
N ASP A 220 -2.89 5.34 10.77
CA ASP A 220 -2.28 6.49 10.10
C ASP A 220 -2.17 6.23 8.59
N ILE A 221 -2.65 7.19 7.80
CA ILE A 221 -2.52 7.18 6.34
C ILE A 221 -1.44 8.19 5.98
N MET A 222 -0.32 7.70 5.45
CA MET A 222 0.80 8.53 5.01
C MET A 222 0.76 8.71 3.50
N TYR A 223 0.77 9.97 3.06
CA TYR A 223 0.66 10.32 1.65
C TYR A 223 1.20 11.72 1.38
N ASP A 224 1.56 11.95 0.13
CA ASP A 224 1.93 13.28 -0.38
C ASP A 224 0.74 13.99 -1.07
N SER A 225 0.99 15.20 -1.58
CA SER A 225 -0.06 15.96 -2.27
C SER A 225 -0.55 15.30 -3.56
N GLY A 226 0.29 14.49 -4.23
CA GLY A 226 -0.07 13.74 -5.44
C GLY A 226 -1.03 12.59 -5.17
N SER A 227 -1.10 12.13 -3.92
CA SER A 227 -1.90 10.97 -3.50
C SER A 227 -3.13 11.37 -2.65
N ALA A 228 -3.42 12.68 -2.53
CA ALA A 228 -4.47 13.17 -1.64
C ALA A 228 -5.87 12.64 -1.98
N ASP A 229 -6.19 12.47 -3.27
CA ASP A 229 -7.49 11.94 -3.71
C ASP A 229 -7.67 10.47 -3.31
N ILE A 230 -6.61 9.66 -3.37
CA ILE A 230 -6.64 8.27 -2.93
C ILE A 230 -6.75 8.17 -1.42
N ALA A 231 -6.06 9.04 -0.68
CA ALA A 231 -6.19 9.11 0.77
C ALA A 231 -7.61 9.54 1.20
N ALA A 232 -8.25 10.43 0.45
CA ALA A 232 -9.65 10.80 0.66
C ALA A 232 -10.59 9.61 0.37
N LEU A 233 -10.39 8.90 -0.75
CA LEU A 233 -11.13 7.68 -1.07
C LEU A 233 -11.02 6.64 0.04
N MET A 234 -9.82 6.41 0.60
CA MET A 234 -9.62 5.49 1.72
C MET A 234 -10.38 5.94 2.97
N ALA A 235 -10.41 7.24 3.26
CA ALA A 235 -11.16 7.77 4.40
C ALA A 235 -12.68 7.59 4.21
N ASP A 236 -13.20 7.79 3.00
CA ASP A 236 -14.61 7.55 2.68
C ASP A 236 -14.95 6.05 2.78
N HIS A 237 -14.09 5.18 2.26
CA HIS A 237 -14.26 3.73 2.33
C HIS A 237 -14.21 3.19 3.76
N ASN A 238 -13.42 3.80 4.64
CA ASN A 238 -13.38 3.46 6.06
C ASN A 238 -14.77 3.54 6.72
N THR A 239 -15.57 4.53 6.34
CA THR A 239 -16.95 4.67 6.81
C THR A 239 -17.91 3.81 5.99
N LEU A 240 -17.80 3.88 4.66
CA LEU A 240 -18.71 3.25 3.71
C LEU A 240 -18.76 1.71 3.87
N TYR A 241 -17.61 1.08 4.06
CA TYR A 241 -17.49 -0.38 4.22
C TYR A 241 -17.35 -0.85 5.67
N GLY A 242 -17.52 0.07 6.64
CA GLY A 242 -17.67 -0.28 8.05
C GLY A 242 -16.36 -0.73 8.73
N THR A 243 -15.20 -0.38 8.19
CA THR A 243 -13.94 -0.65 8.88
C THR A 243 -13.73 0.27 10.08
N ASN A 244 -14.26 1.50 10.04
CA ASN A 244 -14.39 2.39 11.20
C ASN A 244 -13.12 2.53 12.06
N PHE A 245 -11.96 2.71 11.42
CA PHE A 245 -10.76 3.14 12.11
C PHE A 245 -10.88 4.60 12.54
N THR A 246 -10.23 4.96 13.63
CA THR A 246 -9.88 6.35 13.89
C THR A 246 -8.70 6.71 13.00
N LEU A 247 -8.96 7.46 11.92
CA LEU A 247 -7.93 7.82 10.97
C LEU A 247 -7.10 9.00 11.44
N THR A 248 -5.78 8.89 11.32
CA THR A 248 -4.85 10.01 11.39
C THR A 248 -4.16 10.17 10.03
N ARG A 249 -3.54 11.32 9.79
CA ARG A 249 -2.92 11.61 8.49
C ARG A 249 -1.52 12.18 8.71
N ASN A 250 -0.52 11.52 8.13
CA ASN A 250 0.88 11.91 8.19
C ASN A 250 1.38 12.22 9.63
N ARG A 251 0.84 11.49 10.60
CA ARG A 251 1.20 11.67 12.01
C ARG A 251 2.62 11.24 12.31
N HIS A 252 3.02 10.14 11.66
CA HIS A 252 4.37 9.62 11.72
C HIS A 252 5.05 9.91 10.39
N ALA A 253 6.09 10.73 10.40
CA ALA A 253 6.89 10.98 9.19
C ALA A 253 7.91 9.83 9.03
N CYS A 254 7.41 8.64 8.68
CA CYS A 254 8.26 7.50 8.37
C CYS A 254 8.50 7.41 6.87
N GLU A 255 9.74 7.16 6.48
CA GLU A 255 10.10 6.80 5.12
C GLU A 255 10.00 5.28 5.01
N SER A 256 9.39 4.79 3.93
CA SER A 256 9.25 3.38 3.58
C SER A 256 9.04 3.28 2.07
N ASP A 257 8.76 2.10 1.54
CA ASP A 257 8.66 1.82 0.11
C ASP A 257 7.74 2.76 -0.68
N HIS A 258 6.69 3.34 -0.06
CA HIS A 258 5.81 4.30 -0.73
C HIS A 258 6.55 5.57 -1.19
N THR A 259 7.61 5.98 -0.47
CA THR A 259 8.38 7.17 -0.83
C THR A 259 9.18 6.99 -2.12
N SER A 260 9.58 5.76 -2.46
CA SER A 260 10.23 5.43 -3.72
C SER A 260 9.37 5.77 -4.94
N PHE A 261 8.07 5.50 -4.84
CA PHE A 261 7.09 5.82 -5.88
C PHE A 261 6.75 7.30 -5.90
N GLN A 262 6.51 7.91 -4.74
CA GLN A 262 6.22 9.36 -4.63
C GLN A 262 7.35 10.21 -5.19
N ALA A 263 8.61 9.84 -4.96
CA ALA A 263 9.78 10.55 -5.47
C ALA A 263 9.81 10.64 -7.01
N LEU A 264 9.18 9.68 -7.68
CA LEU A 264 9.04 9.61 -9.14
C LEU A 264 7.68 10.13 -9.65
N GLY A 265 6.83 10.65 -8.75
CA GLY A 265 5.55 11.25 -9.10
C GLY A 265 4.41 10.25 -9.30
N PHE A 266 4.59 8.98 -8.92
CA PHE A 266 3.52 8.01 -8.90
C PHE A 266 2.62 8.21 -7.67
N PRO A 267 1.28 8.08 -7.79
CA PRO A 267 0.39 8.09 -6.65
C PRO A 267 0.70 6.93 -5.70
N ALA A 268 1.08 7.24 -4.46
CA ALA A 268 1.41 6.23 -3.47
C ALA A 268 1.01 6.67 -2.07
N LEU A 269 0.56 5.73 -1.26
CA LEU A 269 0.28 5.94 0.15
C LEU A 269 0.63 4.70 0.97
N MET A 270 0.80 4.90 2.28
CA MET A 270 1.08 3.83 3.22
C MET A 270 0.04 3.82 4.34
N THR A 271 -0.34 2.64 4.80
CA THR A 271 -1.05 2.46 6.07
C THR A 271 -0.08 1.99 7.15
N HIS A 272 -0.15 2.65 8.30
CA HIS A 272 0.70 2.38 9.45
C HIS A 272 -0.16 2.35 10.72
N SER A 273 0.15 1.49 11.69
CA SER A 273 -0.50 1.51 13.00
C SER A 273 -0.02 2.69 13.85
N GLU A 274 -0.71 3.04 14.94
CA GLU A 274 -0.32 4.19 15.79
C GLU A 274 1.07 4.04 16.41
N GLY A 275 1.61 2.82 16.45
CA GLY A 275 2.96 2.50 16.90
C GLY A 275 3.47 1.28 16.16
N HIS A 276 4.74 0.98 16.32
CA HIS A 276 5.40 -0.15 15.67
C HIS A 276 5.87 -1.25 16.66
N GLY A 277 5.44 -1.15 17.93
CA GLY A 277 5.82 -2.13 18.95
C GLY A 277 7.34 -2.22 19.15
N PRO A 278 7.88 -3.45 19.35
CA PRO A 278 9.31 -3.70 19.50
C PRO A 278 10.03 -3.86 18.16
N ALA A 279 9.60 -3.20 17.08
CA ALA A 279 10.28 -3.23 15.79
C ALA A 279 11.80 -3.03 15.92
N HIS A 280 12.57 -3.67 15.05
CA HIS A 280 14.04 -3.64 15.05
C HIS A 280 14.69 -4.25 16.29
N THR A 281 13.97 -5.13 16.99
CA THR A 281 14.51 -5.87 18.14
C THR A 281 14.22 -7.37 18.04
N PRO A 282 14.96 -8.23 18.78
CA PRO A 282 14.67 -9.66 18.84
C PRO A 282 13.29 -10.00 19.44
N GLU A 283 12.65 -9.04 20.08
CA GLU A 283 11.33 -9.16 20.72
C GLU A 283 10.17 -8.86 19.77
N ASP A 284 10.44 -8.47 18.52
CA ASP A 284 9.38 -8.25 17.50
C ASP A 284 8.80 -9.59 17.03
N THR A 285 7.95 -10.16 17.88
CA THR A 285 7.31 -11.46 17.70
C THR A 285 5.80 -11.36 17.51
N ILE A 286 5.18 -12.47 17.10
CA ILE A 286 3.74 -12.58 16.85
C ILE A 286 2.87 -12.14 18.05
N ASP A 287 3.41 -12.17 19.26
CA ASP A 287 2.69 -11.75 20.48
C ASP A 287 2.31 -10.26 20.46
N HIS A 288 2.94 -9.47 19.59
CA HIS A 288 2.69 -8.05 19.39
C HIS A 288 1.74 -7.74 18.23
N VAL A 289 1.31 -8.76 17.49
CA VAL A 289 0.42 -8.62 16.32
C VAL A 289 -1.04 -8.70 16.76
N SER A 290 -1.85 -7.71 16.36
CA SER A 290 -3.30 -7.71 16.50
C SER A 290 -3.94 -8.25 15.22
N SER A 291 -4.41 -9.52 15.24
CA SER A 291 -5.03 -10.15 14.07
C SER A 291 -6.31 -9.42 13.63
N GLY A 292 -7.12 -8.98 14.57
CA GLY A 292 -8.34 -8.21 14.27
C GLY A 292 -8.06 -6.86 13.63
N TYR A 293 -7.00 -6.16 14.08
CA TYR A 293 -6.54 -4.91 13.46
C TYR A 293 -6.06 -5.18 12.03
N MET A 294 -5.20 -6.18 11.85
CA MET A 294 -4.65 -6.58 10.57
C MET A 294 -5.75 -6.94 9.55
N ALA A 295 -6.73 -7.77 9.96
CA ALA A 295 -7.86 -8.13 9.10
C ALA A 295 -8.73 -6.93 8.71
N LYS A 296 -8.91 -6.00 9.62
CA LYS A 296 -9.66 -4.76 9.39
C LYS A 296 -8.92 -3.84 8.40
N ASN A 297 -7.59 -3.70 8.55
CA ASN A 297 -6.74 -2.93 7.64
C ASN A 297 -6.70 -3.57 6.24
N ALA A 298 -6.58 -4.91 6.16
CA ALA A 298 -6.68 -5.64 4.90
C ALA A 298 -8.01 -5.35 4.16
N ARG A 299 -9.16 -5.38 4.87
CA ARG A 299 -10.47 -5.07 4.27
C ARG A 299 -10.56 -3.63 3.77
N LEU A 300 -10.01 -2.66 4.52
CA LEU A 300 -10.00 -1.27 4.10
C LEU A 300 -9.18 -1.09 2.83
N GLY A 301 -7.93 -1.54 2.81
CA GLY A 301 -7.08 -1.44 1.62
C GLY A 301 -7.64 -2.20 0.43
N LEU A 302 -8.18 -3.41 0.65
CA LEU A 302 -8.82 -4.20 -0.40
C LEU A 302 -10.00 -3.47 -1.03
N SER A 303 -10.81 -2.75 -0.24
CA SER A 303 -11.92 -1.95 -0.78
C SER A 303 -11.43 -0.84 -1.72
N VAL A 304 -10.33 -0.17 -1.38
CA VAL A 304 -9.70 0.87 -2.21
C VAL A 304 -9.08 0.26 -3.47
N LEU A 305 -8.31 -0.82 -3.32
CA LEU A 305 -7.68 -1.52 -4.44
C LEU A 305 -8.72 -2.02 -5.43
N ALA A 306 -9.79 -2.68 -4.96
CA ALA A 306 -10.88 -3.15 -5.80
C ALA A 306 -11.56 -2.00 -6.55
N LYS A 307 -11.83 -0.87 -5.86
CA LYS A 307 -12.43 0.33 -6.49
C LYS A 307 -11.54 0.87 -7.61
N VAL A 308 -10.23 1.00 -7.34
CA VAL A 308 -9.29 1.54 -8.33
C VAL A 308 -9.03 0.53 -9.45
N ALA A 309 -8.93 -0.76 -9.15
CA ALA A 309 -8.73 -1.80 -10.16
C ALA A 309 -9.94 -1.98 -11.09
N GLY A 310 -11.15 -1.62 -10.62
CA GLY A 310 -12.41 -1.74 -11.39
C GLY A 310 -12.89 -3.20 -11.46
N PRO A 311 -13.69 -3.65 -10.46
CA PRO A 311 -14.18 -5.03 -10.46
C PRO A 311 -15.13 -5.26 -11.63
N ARG A 312 -15.04 -6.44 -12.25
CA ARG A 312 -15.87 -6.83 -13.41
C ARG A 312 -16.83 -7.94 -13.03
N ASP A 313 -18.01 -7.92 -13.63
CA ASP A 313 -18.96 -9.02 -13.50
C ASP A 313 -18.51 -10.21 -14.38
N ALA A 314 -18.67 -11.43 -13.87
CA ALA A 314 -18.31 -12.67 -14.59
C ALA A 314 -18.96 -12.83 -15.98
N GLY A 315 -19.99 -12.04 -16.31
CA GLY A 315 -20.65 -12.01 -17.61
C GLY A 315 -19.95 -11.12 -18.65
N GLU A 316 -19.09 -10.20 -18.24
CA GLU A 316 -18.40 -9.27 -19.14
C GLU A 316 -17.17 -9.91 -19.81
N ASP A 317 -16.51 -10.85 -19.14
CA ASP A 317 -15.34 -11.56 -19.68
C ASP A 317 -15.68 -12.46 -20.89
N ALA A 318 -16.93 -12.87 -21.04
CA ALA A 318 -17.40 -13.68 -22.18
C ALA A 318 -17.54 -12.87 -23.49
N ALA A 319 -17.48 -11.54 -23.44
CA ALA A 319 -17.73 -10.65 -24.57
C ALA A 319 -16.45 -10.20 -25.32
N ILE A 320 -15.25 -10.48 -24.80
CA ILE A 320 -13.99 -10.11 -25.48
C ILE A 320 -13.64 -11.22 -26.50
N PRO A 321 -13.67 -10.93 -27.83
CA PRO A 321 -13.22 -11.89 -28.82
C PRO A 321 -11.74 -12.20 -28.61
N LYS A 322 -11.38 -13.46 -28.40
CA LYS A 322 -9.98 -13.88 -28.42
C LYS A 322 -9.32 -13.37 -29.70
N ALA A 323 -8.25 -12.62 -29.58
CA ALA A 323 -7.45 -12.21 -30.74
C ALA A 323 -7.08 -13.46 -31.56
N PRO A 324 -7.13 -13.41 -32.91
CA PRO A 324 -6.78 -14.53 -33.73
C PRO A 324 -5.32 -14.90 -33.45
N THR A 325 -5.09 -16.14 -33.03
CA THR A 325 -3.76 -16.72 -32.95
C THR A 325 -3.10 -16.63 -34.31
N ALA A 326 -2.03 -15.84 -34.43
CA ALA A 326 -1.21 -15.80 -35.63
C ALA A 326 -0.63 -17.22 -35.85
N GLY A 327 -1.08 -17.88 -36.93
CA GLY A 327 -0.57 -19.15 -37.42
C GLY A 327 0.73 -18.97 -38.22
#